data_8a0064c7d9c2dd88845e4c3f10220856
#
_entry.id   8a0064c7d9c2dd88845e4c3f10220856
#
_cell.length_a   1.000
_cell.length_b   1.000
_cell.length_c   1.000
_cell.angle_alpha   90.00
_cell.angle_beta   90.00
_cell.angle_gamma   90.00
#
_symmetry.space_group_name_H-M   'P 1'
#
loop_
_entity.id
_entity.type
_entity.pdbx_description
1 polymer ?
#
loop_
_entity_poly.entity_id
_entity_poly.type
_entity_poly.pdbx_seq_one_letter_code
_entity_poly.pdbx_strand_id
1 'polypeptide(L)'
;MAEELILGLDFGTSSVKGIFIDFQGSILKRVESKIETKHSLGAHAEQNALDYLVALKDISSKNSDLISRVVSIGLSGQTPSVVCADKDGQPVRPVLIWQDNRAVAEATELDKRFGNPLQVIGTSLPWSASACPAKLLWLSRNEEQTVAKTKWIFQPKDFVGFHLTGKAISDPWSSKGLCNVLTRKPITEVLSYTGWSDDVVPELHDGFQSRGTITQQASESFGFSVGTEVSVGWSDAMCGMAAMGVFSKPATFVITGTSAIVGSSSVTPPDDGGGLYIIPDTCAPLAVTYGPTQSSGSSIAWASELFEIEANELIDLAMDASDIEIPIYLPYINGERAPLWRPDVQAGFYGVTTQCKKSHMALAVMEGISFAERQVAELAETLNKVRQPSILLGGHAGNDNRWEKIRHRTLSRTIERFEDVDTTTRGSAMLAHAVITKNFALSYEALSFQPLVSQPNSNDLMYSNKKFNEFLAAQEYAIDLANRKRKSTDEN
;
A
#
# COMPACT_ATOMS: atom_id res chain seq x y z
N MET A 1 27.34 -11.86 25.84
CA MET A 1 26.77 -10.56 25.43
C MET A 1 25.34 -10.84 25.01
N ALA A 2 24.40 -9.95 25.33
CA ALA A 2 23.03 -10.14 24.83
C ALA A 2 23.05 -10.06 23.29
N GLU A 3 22.23 -10.86 22.64
CA GLU A 3 22.12 -10.90 21.18
C GLU A 3 21.63 -9.56 20.62
N GLU A 4 22.28 -9.06 19.58
CA GLU A 4 21.90 -7.82 18.89
C GLU A 4 20.59 -7.99 18.14
N LEU A 5 19.77 -6.93 18.10
CA LEU A 5 18.45 -6.95 17.50
C LEU A 5 18.30 -5.88 16.43
N ILE A 6 17.35 -6.15 15.57
CA ILE A 6 16.80 -5.23 14.58
C ILE A 6 15.38 -4.85 15.02
N LEU A 7 15.02 -3.58 14.85
CA LEU A 7 13.65 -3.09 15.04
C LEU A 7 13.07 -2.59 13.73
N GLY A 8 12.03 -3.26 13.23
CA GLY A 8 11.21 -2.76 12.14
C GLY A 8 10.01 -1.99 12.67
N LEU A 9 9.80 -0.76 12.21
CA LEU A 9 8.69 0.11 12.61
C LEU A 9 7.82 0.46 11.40
N ASP A 10 6.51 0.51 11.59
CA ASP A 10 5.54 0.98 10.62
C ASP A 10 4.60 2.04 11.22
N PHE A 11 4.59 3.24 10.64
CA PHE A 11 3.78 4.38 11.04
C PHE A 11 2.50 4.41 10.19
N GLY A 12 1.54 3.57 10.58
CA GLY A 12 0.28 3.36 9.87
C GLY A 12 -0.80 4.40 10.20
N THR A 13 -2.02 4.14 9.71
CA THR A 13 -3.16 5.06 9.87
C THR A 13 -3.81 4.98 11.27
N SER A 14 -3.85 3.81 11.89
CA SER A 14 -4.52 3.60 13.19
C SER A 14 -3.57 3.30 14.33
N SER A 15 -2.33 2.94 14.01
CA SER A 15 -1.32 2.58 15.01
C SER A 15 0.10 2.66 14.43
N VAL A 16 1.06 2.78 15.34
CA VAL A 16 2.47 2.47 15.08
C VAL A 16 2.71 1.04 15.51
N LYS A 17 3.19 0.21 14.60
CA LYS A 17 3.54 -1.18 14.86
C LYS A 17 5.04 -1.38 14.83
N GLY A 18 5.52 -2.39 15.54
CA GLY A 18 6.94 -2.74 15.53
C GLY A 18 7.19 -4.22 15.73
N ILE A 19 8.35 -4.66 15.22
CA ILE A 19 8.84 -6.03 15.37
C ILE A 19 10.29 -6.01 15.83
N PHE A 20 10.57 -6.68 16.95
CA PHE A 20 11.93 -6.99 17.37
C PHE A 20 12.32 -8.34 16.81
N ILE A 21 13.38 -8.38 16.03
CA ILE A 21 13.81 -9.57 15.29
C ILE A 21 15.34 -9.72 15.40
N ASP A 22 15.84 -10.94 15.47
CA ASP A 22 17.27 -11.22 15.36
C ASP A 22 17.76 -11.21 13.90
N PHE A 23 19.06 -11.36 13.71
CA PHE A 23 19.68 -11.38 12.37
C PHE A 23 19.38 -12.67 11.59
N GLN A 24 18.75 -13.67 12.20
CA GLN A 24 18.34 -14.94 11.61
C GLN A 24 16.84 -14.99 11.27
N GLY A 25 16.12 -13.89 11.53
CA GLY A 25 14.70 -13.78 11.21
C GLY A 25 13.74 -14.27 12.29
N SER A 26 14.25 -14.64 13.49
CA SER A 26 13.40 -15.04 14.61
C SER A 26 12.77 -13.83 15.26
N ILE A 27 11.45 -13.83 15.38
CA ILE A 27 10.71 -12.73 16.02
C ILE A 27 10.74 -12.91 17.52
N LEU A 28 11.30 -11.94 18.24
CA LEU A 28 11.29 -11.93 19.70
C LEU A 28 10.01 -11.30 20.24
N LYS A 29 9.53 -10.21 19.60
CA LYS A 29 8.34 -9.52 20.08
C LYS A 29 7.70 -8.69 18.97
N ARG A 30 6.35 -8.65 18.96
CA ARG A 30 5.55 -7.65 18.22
C ARG A 30 5.01 -6.64 19.20
N VAL A 31 4.94 -5.39 18.78
CA VAL A 31 4.50 -4.26 19.59
C VAL A 31 3.61 -3.35 18.77
N GLU A 32 2.69 -2.69 19.46
CA GLU A 32 1.75 -1.75 18.82
C GLU A 32 1.41 -0.63 19.80
N SER A 33 1.28 0.59 19.28
CA SER A 33 0.75 1.74 19.99
C SER A 33 -0.24 2.48 19.09
N LYS A 34 -1.46 2.72 19.57
CA LYS A 34 -2.54 3.33 18.79
C LYS A 34 -2.30 4.82 18.57
N ILE A 35 -2.73 5.30 17.41
CA ILE A 35 -2.80 6.72 17.06
C ILE A 35 -4.20 7.06 16.56
N GLU A 36 -4.61 8.31 16.74
CA GLU A 36 -5.95 8.77 16.37
C GLU A 36 -5.92 9.43 14.99
N THR A 37 -6.92 9.11 14.16
CA THR A 37 -7.25 9.86 12.94
C THR A 37 -8.52 10.65 13.16
N LYS A 38 -8.46 11.96 12.97
CA LYS A 38 -9.63 12.84 13.06
C LYS A 38 -10.26 13.00 11.69
N HIS A 39 -11.51 12.61 11.58
CA HIS A 39 -12.33 12.81 10.40
C HIS A 39 -13.30 13.96 10.63
N SER A 40 -13.39 14.90 9.68
CA SER A 40 -14.33 16.01 9.73
C SER A 40 -14.79 16.40 8.34
N LEU A 41 -15.97 17.03 8.23
CA LEU A 41 -16.54 17.54 6.98
C LEU A 41 -16.54 16.55 5.81
N GLY A 42 -16.70 15.26 6.08
CA GLY A 42 -16.85 14.18 5.10
C GLY A 42 -15.60 13.88 4.24
N ALA A 43 -14.71 14.84 4.03
CA ALA A 43 -13.54 14.70 3.14
C ALA A 43 -12.20 14.89 3.86
N HIS A 44 -12.20 15.38 5.08
CA HIS A 44 -10.99 15.70 5.83
C HIS A 44 -10.56 14.50 6.69
N ALA A 45 -9.28 14.14 6.61
CA ALA A 45 -8.66 13.12 7.44
C ALA A 45 -7.28 13.59 7.89
N GLU A 46 -7.13 13.86 9.18
CA GLU A 46 -5.94 14.47 9.77
C GLU A 46 -5.43 13.69 10.97
N GLN A 47 -4.11 13.77 11.19
CA GLN A 47 -3.42 13.24 12.38
C GLN A 47 -2.54 14.30 13.00
N ASN A 48 -2.24 14.15 14.30
CA ASN A 48 -1.21 14.97 14.93
C ASN A 48 0.16 14.28 14.74
N ALA A 49 1.11 14.97 14.07
CA ALA A 49 2.43 14.39 13.80
C ALA A 49 3.20 14.00 15.09
N LEU A 50 2.97 14.71 16.21
CA LEU A 50 3.62 14.39 17.48
C LEU A 50 3.15 13.06 18.06
N ASP A 51 1.96 12.56 17.68
CA ASP A 51 1.46 11.27 18.16
C ASP A 51 2.32 10.11 17.66
N TYR A 52 3.00 10.24 16.50
CA TYR A 52 3.99 9.27 16.03
C TYR A 52 5.18 9.15 17.00
N LEU A 53 5.64 10.28 17.53
CA LEU A 53 6.75 10.31 18.51
C LEU A 53 6.29 9.80 19.88
N VAL A 54 5.06 10.13 20.29
CA VAL A 54 4.44 9.60 21.52
C VAL A 54 4.30 8.08 21.43
N ALA A 55 3.80 7.56 20.30
CA ALA A 55 3.68 6.13 20.09
C ALA A 55 5.04 5.42 20.08
N LEU A 56 6.06 6.00 19.45
CA LEU A 56 7.43 5.47 19.50
C LEU A 56 7.98 5.46 20.92
N LYS A 57 7.75 6.51 21.71
CA LYS A 57 8.13 6.59 23.11
C LYS A 57 7.43 5.54 23.97
N ASP A 58 6.14 5.31 23.72
CA ASP A 58 5.36 4.28 24.40
C ASP A 58 5.94 2.89 24.11
N ILE A 59 6.21 2.57 22.83
CA ILE A 59 6.84 1.32 22.41
C ILE A 59 8.21 1.17 23.09
N SER A 60 9.06 2.19 23.04
CA SER A 60 10.43 2.10 23.55
C SER A 60 10.48 1.94 25.06
N SER A 61 9.68 2.71 25.79
CA SER A 61 9.69 2.69 27.27
C SER A 61 9.16 1.37 27.83
N LYS A 62 8.17 0.75 27.18
CA LYS A 62 7.62 -0.56 27.56
C LYS A 62 8.54 -1.75 27.24
N ASN A 63 9.60 -1.53 26.46
CA ASN A 63 10.50 -2.58 25.97
C ASN A 63 11.98 -2.19 26.13
N SER A 64 12.33 -1.51 27.20
CA SER A 64 13.67 -0.94 27.41
C SER A 64 14.80 -1.98 27.39
N ASP A 65 14.52 -3.21 27.81
CA ASP A 65 15.44 -4.35 27.76
C ASP A 65 15.77 -4.75 26.31
N LEU A 66 14.79 -4.73 25.40
CA LEU A 66 15.01 -5.01 23.98
C LEU A 66 15.62 -3.80 23.27
N ILE A 67 15.17 -2.59 23.58
CA ILE A 67 15.65 -1.34 22.98
C ILE A 67 17.15 -1.17 23.13
N SER A 68 17.72 -1.51 24.28
CA SER A 68 19.17 -1.44 24.55
C SER A 68 20.00 -2.36 23.66
N ARG A 69 19.38 -3.35 23.04
CA ARG A 69 20.00 -4.34 22.14
C ARG A 69 19.83 -4.01 20.66
N VAL A 70 18.99 -3.01 20.33
CA VAL A 70 18.74 -2.62 18.94
C VAL A 70 19.95 -1.93 18.35
N VAL A 71 20.48 -2.47 17.26
CA VAL A 71 21.63 -1.90 16.54
C VAL A 71 21.21 -1.22 15.23
N SER A 72 20.02 -1.53 14.72
CA SER A 72 19.45 -0.89 13.52
C SER A 72 17.93 -0.80 13.56
N ILE A 73 17.39 0.31 13.05
CA ILE A 73 15.95 0.61 12.98
C ILE A 73 15.54 0.77 11.51
N GLY A 74 14.54 0.00 11.11
CA GLY A 74 13.89 0.13 9.81
C GLY A 74 12.63 0.96 9.91
N LEU A 75 12.41 1.85 8.95
CA LEU A 75 11.25 2.73 8.91
C LEU A 75 10.31 2.37 7.76
N SER A 76 9.03 2.33 8.05
CA SER A 76 7.92 2.24 7.12
C SER A 76 6.81 3.20 7.52
N GLY A 77 5.94 3.59 6.60
CA GLY A 77 4.78 4.38 6.95
C GLY A 77 3.81 4.61 5.82
N GLN A 78 2.61 5.03 6.20
CA GLN A 78 1.53 5.36 5.27
C GLN A 78 1.92 6.47 4.30
N THR A 79 1.52 6.32 3.04
CA THR A 79 1.71 7.31 1.98
C THR A 79 0.51 7.31 1.00
N PRO A 80 0.23 8.43 0.31
CA PRO A 80 0.86 9.75 0.41
C PRO A 80 0.28 10.57 1.57
N SER A 81 1.15 11.10 2.43
CA SER A 81 0.78 12.01 3.52
C SER A 81 1.58 13.31 3.40
N VAL A 82 1.12 14.39 4.04
CA VAL A 82 1.82 15.67 4.04
C VAL A 82 1.99 16.12 5.49
N VAL A 83 3.21 15.97 5.99
CA VAL A 83 3.65 16.52 7.29
C VAL A 83 4.42 17.80 7.01
N CYS A 84 3.80 18.95 7.23
CA CYS A 84 4.45 20.26 7.16
C CYS A 84 5.23 20.49 8.44
N ALA A 85 6.56 20.61 8.36
CA ALA A 85 7.43 20.85 9.49
C ALA A 85 8.32 22.08 9.27
N ASP A 86 8.64 22.79 10.35
CA ASP A 86 9.61 23.88 10.32
C ASP A 86 11.06 23.37 10.22
N LYS A 87 12.04 24.28 10.27
CA LYS A 87 13.46 23.94 10.19
C LYS A 87 13.96 23.04 11.33
N ASP A 88 13.30 23.08 12.48
CA ASP A 88 13.64 22.32 13.68
C ASP A 88 12.82 21.01 13.77
N GLY A 89 12.01 20.71 12.74
CA GLY A 89 11.17 19.51 12.66
C GLY A 89 9.86 19.61 13.44
N GLN A 90 9.47 20.82 13.93
CA GLN A 90 8.20 20.99 14.61
C GLN A 90 7.05 21.02 13.59
N PRO A 91 5.96 20.26 13.79
CA PRO A 91 4.83 20.28 12.87
C PRO A 91 4.14 21.65 12.95
N VAL A 92 3.91 22.27 11.79
CA VAL A 92 3.24 23.60 11.71
C VAL A 92 1.72 23.49 11.56
N ARG A 93 1.23 22.30 11.29
CA ARG A 93 -0.19 21.96 11.23
C ARG A 93 -0.42 20.44 11.42
N PRO A 94 -1.70 19.97 11.60
CA PRO A 94 -2.01 18.53 11.52
C PRO A 94 -1.66 17.94 10.16
N VAL A 95 -1.27 16.66 10.15
CA VAL A 95 -0.91 15.90 8.95
C VAL A 95 -2.12 15.68 8.06
N LEU A 96 -2.00 15.96 6.77
CA LEU A 96 -2.97 15.52 5.76
C LEU A 96 -2.62 14.08 5.33
N ILE A 97 -3.36 13.09 5.81
CA ILE A 97 -3.07 11.69 5.49
C ILE A 97 -3.66 11.28 4.12
N TRP A 98 -3.35 10.07 3.67
CA TRP A 98 -3.79 9.55 2.36
C TRP A 98 -5.31 9.48 2.17
N GLN A 99 -6.07 9.37 3.26
CA GLN A 99 -7.54 9.37 3.26
C GLN A 99 -8.15 10.76 3.07
N ASP A 100 -7.35 11.82 3.19
CA ASP A 100 -7.82 13.20 3.03
C ASP A 100 -8.08 13.51 1.56
N ASN A 101 -9.31 13.83 1.24
CA ASN A 101 -9.80 14.12 -0.11
C ASN A 101 -10.29 15.56 -0.29
N ARG A 102 -9.85 16.52 0.55
CA ARG A 102 -10.27 17.93 0.42
C ARG A 102 -9.84 18.59 -0.88
N ALA A 103 -8.75 18.14 -1.50
CA ALA A 103 -8.10 18.77 -2.65
C ALA A 103 -8.58 18.23 -4.02
N VAL A 104 -9.88 17.90 -4.18
CA VAL A 104 -10.43 17.35 -5.44
C VAL A 104 -10.36 18.36 -6.59
N ALA A 105 -10.67 19.63 -6.31
CA ALA A 105 -10.62 20.69 -7.31
C ALA A 105 -9.18 20.94 -7.80
N GLU A 106 -8.23 20.93 -6.87
CA GLU A 106 -6.80 21.09 -7.14
C GLU A 106 -6.25 19.91 -7.95
N ALA A 107 -6.65 18.68 -7.63
CA ALA A 107 -6.29 17.50 -8.40
C ALA A 107 -6.75 17.61 -9.87
N THR A 108 -8.01 18.03 -10.08
CA THR A 108 -8.58 18.22 -11.43
C THR A 108 -7.83 19.34 -12.19
N GLU A 109 -7.41 20.39 -11.50
CA GLU A 109 -6.65 21.48 -12.09
C GLU A 109 -5.25 21.03 -12.50
N LEU A 110 -4.56 20.27 -11.63
CA LEU A 110 -3.24 19.71 -11.93
C LEU A 110 -3.28 18.76 -13.13
N ASP A 111 -4.30 17.91 -13.22
CA ASP A 111 -4.51 17.00 -14.35
C ASP A 111 -4.68 17.79 -15.67
N LYS A 112 -5.48 18.84 -15.67
CA LYS A 112 -5.63 19.74 -16.83
C LYS A 112 -4.35 20.47 -17.19
N ARG A 113 -3.56 20.88 -16.20
CA ARG A 113 -2.36 21.70 -16.40
C ARG A 113 -1.16 20.87 -16.86
N PHE A 114 -0.93 19.71 -16.23
CA PHE A 114 0.27 18.91 -16.41
C PHE A 114 0.03 17.63 -17.23
N GLY A 115 -1.23 17.19 -17.39
CA GLY A 115 -1.58 16.04 -18.19
C GLY A 115 -1.02 14.73 -17.64
N ASN A 116 -0.37 13.94 -18.50
CA ASN A 116 0.08 12.59 -18.17
C ASN A 116 1.16 12.57 -17.05
N PRO A 117 0.87 12.06 -15.85
CA PRO A 117 1.81 12.00 -14.73
C PRO A 117 3.09 11.22 -15.04
N LEU A 118 3.04 10.24 -15.94
CA LEU A 118 4.22 9.47 -16.34
C LEU A 118 5.33 10.37 -16.91
N GLN A 119 4.97 11.42 -17.63
CA GLN A 119 5.92 12.37 -18.21
C GLN A 119 6.46 13.36 -17.17
N VAL A 120 5.68 13.69 -16.15
CA VAL A 120 6.02 14.71 -15.14
C VAL A 120 6.64 14.10 -13.90
N ILE A 121 5.99 13.07 -13.36
CA ILE A 121 6.39 12.42 -12.09
C ILE A 121 7.32 11.22 -12.33
N GLY A 122 7.31 10.66 -13.55
CA GLY A 122 8.06 9.46 -13.89
C GLY A 122 7.34 8.15 -13.51
N THR A 123 6.05 8.25 -13.19
CA THR A 123 5.18 7.09 -12.91
C THR A 123 3.74 7.40 -13.32
N SER A 124 2.94 6.37 -13.63
CA SER A 124 1.53 6.49 -14.01
C SER A 124 0.58 6.77 -12.83
N LEU A 125 1.07 7.38 -11.75
CA LEU A 125 0.25 7.79 -10.61
C LEU A 125 -0.72 8.90 -11.02
N PRO A 126 -2.05 8.75 -10.82
CA PRO A 126 -3.00 9.79 -11.21
C PRO A 126 -2.89 11.04 -10.33
N TRP A 127 -3.21 12.21 -10.88
CA TRP A 127 -3.44 13.43 -10.12
C TRP A 127 -4.71 13.25 -9.27
N SER A 128 -4.55 12.84 -8.01
CA SER A 128 -5.66 12.58 -7.10
C SER A 128 -5.68 13.56 -5.94
N ALA A 129 -6.82 13.74 -5.30
CA ALA A 129 -6.96 14.59 -4.12
C ALA A 129 -6.04 14.16 -2.97
N SER A 130 -5.75 12.87 -2.87
CA SER A 130 -4.82 12.33 -1.86
C SER A 130 -3.35 12.57 -2.19
N ALA A 131 -2.99 12.87 -3.44
CA ALA A 131 -1.61 13.09 -3.86
C ALA A 131 -1.01 14.37 -3.25
N CYS A 132 0.30 14.34 -2.95
CA CYS A 132 0.98 15.49 -2.35
C CYS A 132 0.79 16.79 -3.14
N PRO A 133 0.95 16.85 -4.49
CA PRO A 133 0.80 18.11 -5.22
C PRO A 133 -0.57 18.77 -5.06
N ALA A 134 -1.66 17.98 -5.06
CA ALA A 134 -3.00 18.53 -4.87
C ALA A 134 -3.18 19.12 -3.47
N LYS A 135 -2.69 18.42 -2.44
CA LYS A 135 -2.68 18.94 -1.06
C LYS A 135 -1.84 20.18 -0.92
N LEU A 136 -0.68 20.26 -1.58
CA LEU A 136 0.17 21.46 -1.56
C LEU A 136 -0.51 22.66 -2.21
N LEU A 137 -1.19 22.46 -3.35
CA LEU A 137 -1.95 23.54 -4.00
C LEU A 137 -3.11 24.01 -3.13
N TRP A 138 -3.81 23.08 -2.46
CA TRP A 138 -4.86 23.43 -1.50
C TRP A 138 -4.31 24.23 -0.31
N LEU A 139 -3.17 23.81 0.26
CA LEU A 139 -2.53 24.51 1.38
C LEU A 139 -2.13 25.94 1.01
N SER A 140 -1.53 26.15 -0.16
CA SER A 140 -1.13 27.50 -0.59
C SER A 140 -2.33 28.44 -0.79
N ARG A 141 -3.49 27.93 -1.09
CA ARG A 141 -4.72 28.71 -1.27
C ARG A 141 -5.47 29.00 0.03
N ASN A 142 -5.35 28.10 1.00
CA ASN A 142 -6.18 28.13 2.21
C ASN A 142 -5.39 28.38 3.50
N GLU A 143 -4.07 28.16 3.49
CA GLU A 143 -3.24 28.21 4.70
C GLU A 143 -1.88 28.89 4.44
N GLU A 144 -1.88 30.15 4.03
CA GLU A 144 -0.66 30.91 3.70
C GLU A 144 0.39 30.88 4.83
N GLN A 145 -0.05 30.97 6.09
CA GLN A 145 0.85 30.92 7.24
C GLN A 145 1.53 29.55 7.40
N THR A 146 0.85 28.47 7.03
CA THR A 146 1.43 27.13 7.00
C THR A 146 2.55 27.06 5.97
N VAL A 147 2.30 27.59 4.76
CA VAL A 147 3.33 27.63 3.70
C VAL A 147 4.56 28.41 4.16
N ALA A 148 4.36 29.63 4.71
CA ALA A 148 5.43 30.50 5.14
C ALA A 148 6.33 29.92 6.26
N LYS A 149 5.78 29.04 7.11
CA LYS A 149 6.50 28.44 8.24
C LYS A 149 7.12 27.08 7.91
N THR A 150 6.69 26.44 6.81
CA THR A 150 7.15 25.10 6.45
C THR A 150 8.53 25.15 5.82
N LYS A 151 9.46 24.39 6.36
CA LYS A 151 10.77 24.14 5.76
C LYS A 151 10.81 22.78 5.06
N TRP A 152 10.11 21.77 5.62
CA TRP A 152 10.14 20.40 5.13
C TRP A 152 8.74 19.83 4.89
N ILE A 153 8.55 19.13 3.80
CA ILE A 153 7.40 18.28 3.54
C ILE A 153 7.84 16.83 3.71
N PHE A 154 7.44 16.21 4.82
CA PHE A 154 7.76 14.84 5.16
C PHE A 154 6.58 13.89 4.92
N GLN A 155 6.88 12.60 4.76
CA GLN A 155 5.97 11.51 5.08
C GLN A 155 6.08 11.19 6.59
N PRO A 156 5.12 10.44 7.21
CA PRO A 156 5.20 10.10 8.63
C PRO A 156 6.52 9.45 9.05
N LYS A 157 7.03 8.48 8.27
CA LYS A 157 8.33 7.84 8.51
C LYS A 157 9.50 8.80 8.44
N ASP A 158 9.45 9.80 7.54
CA ASP A 158 10.53 10.78 7.37
C ASP A 158 10.57 11.77 8.51
N PHE A 159 9.37 12.19 8.98
CA PHE A 159 9.22 13.03 10.16
C PHE A 159 9.84 12.38 11.40
N VAL A 160 9.50 11.11 11.66
CA VAL A 160 10.10 10.36 12.77
C VAL A 160 11.59 10.17 12.55
N GLY A 161 12.01 9.79 11.35
CA GLY A 161 13.42 9.65 11.00
C GLY A 161 14.23 10.93 11.21
N PHE A 162 13.65 12.12 10.92
CA PHE A 162 14.28 13.41 11.24
C PHE A 162 14.51 13.55 12.75
N HIS A 163 13.53 13.25 13.58
CA HIS A 163 13.66 13.32 15.04
C HIS A 163 14.65 12.28 15.60
N LEU A 164 14.88 11.17 14.92
CA LEU A 164 15.87 10.17 15.32
C LEU A 164 17.31 10.57 14.95
N THR A 165 17.50 11.20 13.78
CA THR A 165 18.85 11.38 13.20
C THR A 165 19.24 12.84 12.93
N GLY A 166 18.32 13.79 13.03
CA GLY A 166 18.53 15.19 12.69
C GLY A 166 18.65 15.46 11.17
N LYS A 167 18.41 14.46 10.32
CA LYS A 167 18.58 14.59 8.86
C LYS A 167 17.24 14.56 8.14
N ALA A 168 17.03 15.55 7.26
CA ALA A 168 15.86 15.63 6.39
C ALA A 168 16.11 14.77 5.13
N ILE A 169 15.73 13.50 5.21
CA ILE A 169 15.92 12.50 4.14
C ILE A 169 14.61 11.76 3.91
N SER A 170 14.31 11.43 2.65
CA SER A 170 13.19 10.60 2.22
C SER A 170 13.62 9.64 1.11
N ASP A 171 12.72 8.77 0.66
CA ASP A 171 12.92 7.96 -0.54
C ASP A 171 12.12 8.51 -1.73
N PRO A 172 12.55 8.27 -2.97
CA PRO A 172 11.90 8.83 -4.15
C PRO A 172 10.43 8.40 -4.31
N TRP A 173 10.11 7.14 -3.97
CA TRP A 173 8.75 6.64 -4.13
C TRP A 173 7.77 7.24 -3.12
N SER A 174 8.15 7.38 -1.88
CA SER A 174 7.32 8.04 -0.86
C SER A 174 7.14 9.53 -1.16
N SER A 175 8.12 10.16 -1.80
CA SER A 175 8.11 11.59 -2.21
C SER A 175 7.60 11.83 -3.63
N LYS A 176 6.96 10.81 -4.26
CA LYS A 176 6.40 10.94 -5.62
C LYS A 176 5.39 12.08 -5.72
N GLY A 177 5.54 12.86 -6.79
CA GLY A 177 4.78 14.09 -6.99
C GLY A 177 5.43 15.34 -6.40
N LEU A 178 6.32 15.24 -5.41
CA LEU A 178 7.27 16.30 -5.03
C LEU A 178 8.56 16.17 -5.86
N CYS A 179 8.95 14.94 -6.18
CA CYS A 179 10.07 14.63 -7.05
C CYS A 179 9.64 13.78 -8.24
N ASN A 180 10.42 13.85 -9.32
CA ASN A 180 10.36 12.88 -10.41
C ASN A 180 11.11 11.63 -9.98
N VAL A 181 10.41 10.48 -9.97
CA VAL A 181 10.94 9.23 -9.42
C VAL A 181 12.07 8.61 -10.26
N LEU A 182 12.18 8.98 -11.55
CA LEU A 182 13.26 8.50 -12.44
C LEU A 182 14.54 9.32 -12.24
N THR A 183 14.42 10.64 -12.15
CA THR A 183 15.57 11.54 -11.99
C THR A 183 15.98 11.78 -10.55
N ARG A 184 15.09 11.46 -9.60
CA ARG A 184 15.24 11.71 -8.16
C ARG A 184 15.48 13.21 -7.84
N LYS A 185 14.89 14.10 -8.63
CA LYS A 185 14.99 15.55 -8.45
C LYS A 185 13.61 16.13 -8.16
N PRO A 186 13.54 17.24 -7.38
CA PRO A 186 12.31 17.99 -7.22
C PRO A 186 11.68 18.35 -8.57
N ILE A 187 10.36 18.34 -8.65
CA ILE A 187 9.64 18.77 -9.87
C ILE A 187 9.36 20.26 -9.74
N THR A 188 10.38 21.08 -10.02
CA THR A 188 10.35 22.53 -9.85
C THR A 188 9.11 23.19 -10.47
N GLU A 189 8.67 22.73 -11.65
CA GLU A 189 7.48 23.28 -12.32
C GLU A 189 6.20 23.01 -11.52
N VAL A 190 6.01 21.81 -10.97
CA VAL A 190 4.85 21.44 -10.15
C VAL A 190 4.90 22.20 -8.82
N LEU A 191 6.06 22.22 -8.15
CA LEU A 191 6.23 22.89 -6.87
C LEU A 191 5.96 24.39 -7.01
N SER A 192 6.56 25.06 -8.00
CA SER A 192 6.33 26.49 -8.25
C SER A 192 4.86 26.78 -8.56
N TYR A 193 4.20 25.95 -9.38
CA TYR A 193 2.78 26.10 -9.68
C TYR A 193 1.90 25.97 -8.43
N THR A 194 2.26 25.05 -7.54
CA THR A 194 1.53 24.84 -6.28
C THR A 194 1.90 25.84 -5.18
N GLY A 195 2.78 26.82 -5.47
CA GLY A 195 3.16 27.89 -4.53
C GLY A 195 4.27 27.50 -3.56
N TRP A 196 5.06 26.46 -3.88
CA TRP A 196 6.16 25.96 -3.05
C TRP A 196 7.49 26.00 -3.79
N SER A 197 8.59 25.95 -3.04
CA SER A 197 9.94 25.88 -3.61
C SER A 197 10.51 24.46 -3.49
N ASP A 198 11.55 24.16 -4.29
CA ASP A 198 12.26 22.88 -4.24
C ASP A 198 12.88 22.58 -2.86
N ASP A 199 13.16 23.63 -2.08
CA ASP A 199 13.77 23.55 -0.75
C ASP A 199 12.94 22.83 0.30
N VAL A 200 11.66 22.57 0.05
CA VAL A 200 10.80 21.84 0.98
C VAL A 200 10.94 20.32 0.82
N VAL A 201 11.57 19.86 -0.27
CA VAL A 201 11.77 18.44 -0.56
C VAL A 201 13.01 17.96 0.18
N PRO A 202 12.90 16.92 1.04
CA PRO A 202 14.05 16.30 1.70
C PRO A 202 15.03 15.73 0.69
N GLU A 203 16.27 15.50 1.11
CA GLU A 203 17.26 14.76 0.31
C GLU A 203 16.78 13.34 0.03
N LEU A 204 16.99 12.82 -1.19
CA LEU A 204 16.42 11.55 -1.63
C LEU A 204 17.47 10.45 -1.71
N HIS A 205 17.27 9.38 -0.94
CA HIS A 205 18.11 8.20 -0.89
C HIS A 205 17.29 6.91 -1.09
N ASP A 206 17.97 5.78 -1.33
CA ASP A 206 17.29 4.48 -1.37
C ASP A 206 16.78 4.09 0.02
N GLY A 207 15.57 3.52 0.10
CA GLY A 207 14.95 3.20 1.37
C GLY A 207 15.72 2.23 2.27
N PHE A 208 16.58 1.40 1.66
CA PHE A 208 17.46 0.45 2.36
C PHE A 208 18.86 1.01 2.69
N GLN A 209 19.12 2.29 2.41
CA GLN A 209 20.34 2.99 2.83
C GLN A 209 20.19 3.57 4.23
N SER A 210 21.33 3.82 4.88
CA SER A 210 21.33 4.56 6.16
C SER A 210 20.98 6.03 5.93
N ARG A 211 20.04 6.54 6.71
CA ARG A 211 19.79 7.99 6.84
C ARG A 211 20.68 8.65 7.90
N GLY A 212 21.47 7.86 8.62
CA GLY A 212 22.31 8.26 9.75
C GLY A 212 22.00 7.44 11.00
N THR A 213 22.56 7.89 12.10
CA THR A 213 22.47 7.19 13.38
C THR A 213 21.68 7.99 14.41
N ILE A 214 21.20 7.29 15.45
CA ILE A 214 20.54 7.90 16.60
C ILE A 214 21.43 8.96 17.23
N THR A 215 20.88 10.18 17.36
CA THR A 215 21.53 11.32 18.00
C THR A 215 21.47 11.19 19.53
N GLN A 216 22.29 12.00 20.25
CA GLN A 216 22.23 12.08 21.71
C GLN A 216 20.81 12.47 22.19
N GLN A 217 20.18 13.47 21.55
CA GLN A 217 18.83 13.92 21.91
C GLN A 217 17.78 12.82 21.71
N ALA A 218 17.88 12.05 20.60
CA ALA A 218 16.98 10.94 20.34
C ALA A 218 17.20 9.79 21.33
N SER A 219 18.45 9.51 21.71
CA SER A 219 18.79 8.53 22.74
C SER A 219 18.13 8.88 24.07
N GLU A 220 18.25 10.11 24.53
CA GLU A 220 17.61 10.60 25.76
C GLU A 220 16.07 10.53 25.68
N SER A 221 15.50 10.80 24.51
CA SER A 221 14.05 10.81 24.30
C SER A 221 13.45 9.41 24.24
N PHE A 222 14.09 8.48 23.53
CA PHE A 222 13.54 7.18 23.18
C PHE A 222 14.28 5.97 23.76
N GLY A 223 15.45 6.17 24.36
CA GLY A 223 16.22 5.11 25.03
C GLY A 223 17.07 4.23 24.09
N PHE A 224 17.12 4.51 22.80
CA PHE A 224 18.04 3.82 21.88
C PHE A 224 19.49 4.21 22.14
N SER A 225 20.43 3.32 21.86
CA SER A 225 21.85 3.63 21.95
C SER A 225 22.27 4.67 20.90
N VAL A 226 23.10 5.63 21.29
CA VAL A 226 23.73 6.54 20.32
C VAL A 226 24.54 5.71 19.33
N GLY A 227 24.43 6.03 18.04
CA GLY A 227 25.09 5.27 16.99
C GLY A 227 24.28 4.11 16.40
N THR A 228 23.09 3.78 16.95
CA THR A 228 22.17 2.85 16.31
C THR A 228 21.80 3.37 14.92
N GLU A 229 21.96 2.54 13.91
CA GLU A 229 21.67 2.89 12.50
C GLU A 229 20.17 3.05 12.27
N VAL A 230 19.78 3.96 11.36
CA VAL A 230 18.39 4.15 10.96
C VAL A 230 18.28 4.12 9.44
N SER A 231 17.38 3.30 8.88
CA SER A 231 17.14 3.26 7.44
C SER A 231 16.39 4.52 6.96
N VAL A 232 16.55 4.86 5.68
CA VAL A 232 15.69 5.87 5.02
C VAL A 232 14.23 5.42 5.08
N GLY A 233 13.96 4.16 4.80
CA GLY A 233 12.63 3.59 4.87
C GLY A 233 11.87 3.66 3.55
N TRP A 234 10.82 2.86 3.45
CA TRP A 234 9.86 2.82 2.34
C TRP A 234 8.42 3.04 2.80
N SER A 235 7.51 3.21 1.86
CA SER A 235 6.08 3.16 2.15
C SER A 235 5.67 1.78 2.67
N ASP A 236 4.56 1.73 3.40
CA ASP A 236 3.93 0.50 3.91
C ASP A 236 3.74 -0.57 2.81
N ALA A 237 3.17 -0.17 1.66
CA ALA A 237 3.00 -1.07 0.52
C ALA A 237 4.34 -1.65 0.01
N MET A 238 5.39 -0.84 -0.11
CA MET A 238 6.70 -1.33 -0.53
C MET A 238 7.34 -2.26 0.51
N CYS A 239 7.21 -1.94 1.79
CA CYS A 239 7.68 -2.83 2.84
C CYS A 239 6.93 -4.17 2.84
N GLY A 240 5.61 -4.15 2.62
CA GLY A 240 4.84 -5.38 2.43
C GLY A 240 5.31 -6.22 1.24
N MET A 241 5.56 -5.58 0.10
CA MET A 241 6.14 -6.23 -1.09
C MET A 241 7.53 -6.81 -0.81
N ALA A 242 8.38 -6.07 -0.07
CA ALA A 242 9.72 -6.51 0.30
C ALA A 242 9.69 -7.80 1.12
N ALA A 243 8.84 -7.87 2.14
CA ALA A 243 8.69 -9.04 2.99
C ALA A 243 8.25 -10.30 2.22
N MET A 244 7.49 -10.12 1.15
CA MET A 244 7.02 -11.20 0.29
C MET A 244 8.02 -11.56 -0.85
N GLY A 245 9.15 -10.88 -0.94
CA GLY A 245 10.18 -11.17 -1.95
C GLY A 245 9.92 -10.59 -3.34
N VAL A 246 8.99 -9.65 -3.48
CA VAL A 246 8.64 -9.01 -4.75
C VAL A 246 9.83 -8.28 -5.39
N PHE A 247 10.79 -7.82 -4.56
CA PHE A 247 12.02 -7.15 -5.04
C PHE A 247 13.23 -8.09 -5.16
N SER A 248 13.09 -9.37 -4.85
CA SER A 248 14.22 -10.34 -4.88
C SER A 248 14.32 -11.08 -6.21
N LYS A 249 13.18 -11.40 -6.79
CA LYS A 249 13.03 -12.03 -8.12
C LYS A 249 11.71 -11.58 -8.74
N PRO A 250 11.58 -11.57 -10.08
CA PRO A 250 10.30 -11.29 -10.71
C PRO A 250 9.19 -12.19 -10.14
N ALA A 251 8.08 -11.59 -9.71
CA ALA A 251 6.99 -12.28 -9.04
C ALA A 251 5.65 -11.60 -9.34
N THR A 252 4.55 -12.34 -9.29
CA THR A 252 3.19 -11.81 -9.26
C THR A 252 2.65 -11.94 -7.85
N PHE A 253 1.96 -10.93 -7.34
CA PHE A 253 1.56 -10.88 -5.93
C PHE A 253 0.18 -10.29 -5.72
N VAL A 254 -0.43 -10.70 -4.60
CA VAL A 254 -1.67 -10.14 -4.04
C VAL A 254 -1.45 -9.90 -2.56
N ILE A 255 -1.62 -8.68 -2.10
CA ILE A 255 -1.63 -8.30 -0.68
C ILE A 255 -3.04 -7.89 -0.32
N THR A 256 -3.69 -8.69 0.52
CA THR A 256 -5.11 -8.54 0.86
C THR A 256 -5.32 -7.71 2.12
N GLY A 257 -6.33 -6.87 2.08
CA GLY A 257 -6.80 -6.05 3.19
C GLY A 257 -8.27 -5.69 3.00
N THR A 258 -8.70 -4.52 3.46
CA THR A 258 -10.02 -3.93 3.11
C THR A 258 -10.17 -3.80 1.60
N SER A 259 -9.09 -3.40 0.93
CA SER A 259 -8.85 -3.49 -0.51
C SER A 259 -7.68 -4.46 -0.74
N ALA A 260 -7.34 -4.76 -2.00
CA ALA A 260 -6.13 -5.53 -2.31
C ALA A 260 -5.13 -4.66 -3.11
N ILE A 261 -3.85 -4.92 -2.92
CA ILE A 261 -2.76 -4.42 -3.77
C ILE A 261 -2.26 -5.60 -4.60
N VAL A 262 -2.38 -5.49 -5.91
CA VAL A 262 -2.11 -6.58 -6.83
C VAL A 262 -1.14 -6.12 -7.91
N GLY A 263 -0.17 -6.94 -8.25
CA GLY A 263 0.80 -6.55 -9.27
C GLY A 263 1.81 -7.62 -9.63
N SER A 264 2.78 -7.20 -10.42
CA SER A 264 3.90 -8.04 -10.85
C SER A 264 5.19 -7.23 -10.86
N SER A 265 6.31 -7.85 -10.50
CA SER A 265 7.64 -7.25 -10.62
C SER A 265 8.39 -7.75 -11.85
N SER A 266 9.28 -6.90 -12.36
CA SER A 266 10.11 -7.16 -13.54
C SER A 266 11.46 -6.48 -13.42
N VAL A 267 12.43 -6.95 -14.22
CA VAL A 267 13.78 -6.34 -14.26
C VAL A 267 13.72 -4.94 -14.90
N THR A 268 12.87 -4.78 -15.89
CA THR A 268 12.71 -3.50 -16.62
C THR A 268 11.26 -2.99 -16.43
N PRO A 269 11.07 -1.72 -16.07
CA PRO A 269 9.74 -1.15 -15.99
C PRO A 269 9.06 -1.12 -17.37
N PRO A 270 7.72 -1.22 -17.47
CA PRO A 270 7.01 -1.04 -18.72
C PRO A 270 6.98 0.45 -19.12
N ASP A 271 6.77 0.69 -20.43
CA ASP A 271 6.69 2.04 -20.98
C ASP A 271 5.39 2.78 -20.61
N ASP A 272 4.33 2.03 -20.25
CA ASP A 272 3.02 2.56 -19.85
C ASP A 272 2.44 1.67 -18.75
N GLY A 273 1.71 2.28 -17.82
CA GLY A 273 1.06 1.60 -16.69
C GLY A 273 -0.29 0.99 -17.03
N GLY A 274 -0.93 1.33 -18.16
CA GLY A 274 -2.24 0.79 -18.54
C GLY A 274 -3.34 0.95 -17.47
N GLY A 275 -3.26 2.01 -16.64
CA GLY A 275 -4.12 2.20 -15.46
C GLY A 275 -3.53 1.63 -14.17
N LEU A 276 -2.31 1.07 -14.18
CA LEU A 276 -1.59 0.62 -13.00
C LEU A 276 -0.45 1.59 -12.64
N TYR A 277 -0.03 1.57 -11.39
CA TYR A 277 1.16 2.29 -10.92
C TYR A 277 2.43 1.58 -11.35
N ILE A 278 3.48 2.34 -11.62
CA ILE A 278 4.81 1.81 -11.89
C ILE A 278 5.77 2.33 -10.80
N ILE A 279 6.31 1.43 -9.99
CA ILE A 279 7.51 1.69 -9.19
C ILE A 279 8.68 1.39 -10.13
N PRO A 280 9.48 2.38 -10.54
CA PRO A 280 10.63 2.10 -11.40
C PRO A 280 11.79 1.47 -10.62
N ASP A 281 12.72 0.86 -11.33
CA ASP A 281 13.96 0.29 -10.79
C ASP A 281 14.92 1.34 -10.19
N THR A 282 14.66 2.61 -10.42
CA THR A 282 15.32 3.72 -9.72
C THR A 282 14.84 3.88 -8.26
N CYS A 283 13.72 3.27 -7.87
CA CYS A 283 13.16 3.36 -6.52
C CYS A 283 13.29 2.08 -5.70
N ALA A 284 13.54 0.93 -6.36
CA ALA A 284 13.62 -0.38 -5.73
C ALA A 284 14.51 -1.32 -6.56
N PRO A 285 14.97 -2.46 -6.01
CA PRO A 285 15.83 -3.41 -6.73
C PRO A 285 15.21 -4.00 -8.01
N LEU A 286 13.88 -4.10 -8.07
CA LEU A 286 13.13 -4.47 -9.26
C LEU A 286 12.00 -3.46 -9.48
N ALA A 287 11.64 -3.21 -10.74
CA ALA A 287 10.44 -2.45 -11.08
C ALA A 287 9.18 -3.24 -10.69
N VAL A 288 8.12 -2.54 -10.30
CA VAL A 288 6.84 -3.15 -9.95
C VAL A 288 5.70 -2.40 -10.64
N THR A 289 4.90 -3.13 -11.38
CA THR A 289 3.63 -2.64 -11.93
C THR A 289 2.50 -3.19 -11.08
N TYR A 290 1.69 -2.31 -10.47
CA TYR A 290 0.67 -2.73 -9.52
C TYR A 290 -0.52 -1.78 -9.47
N GLY A 291 -1.64 -2.28 -9.00
CA GLY A 291 -2.82 -1.44 -8.74
C GLY A 291 -3.57 -1.86 -7.49
N PRO A 292 -4.16 -0.89 -6.78
CA PRO A 292 -5.08 -1.17 -5.70
C PRO A 292 -6.48 -1.47 -6.27
N THR A 293 -7.11 -2.58 -5.90
CA THR A 293 -8.56 -2.74 -6.09
C THR A 293 -9.30 -1.86 -5.08
N GLN A 294 -10.54 -1.48 -5.37
CA GLN A 294 -11.33 -0.68 -4.43
C GLN A 294 -11.89 -1.54 -3.32
N SER A 295 -12.24 -2.77 -3.61
CA SER A 295 -12.93 -3.65 -2.68
C SER A 295 -12.36 -5.07 -2.70
N SER A 296 -11.94 -5.56 -1.54
CA SER A 296 -11.59 -6.95 -1.27
C SER A 296 -12.27 -7.39 0.03
N GLY A 297 -11.64 -7.22 1.19
CA GLY A 297 -12.28 -7.48 2.49
C GLY A 297 -13.55 -6.63 2.76
N SER A 298 -13.66 -5.45 2.16
CA SER A 298 -14.88 -4.64 2.25
C SER A 298 -16.09 -5.27 1.57
N SER A 299 -15.91 -6.03 0.47
CA SER A 299 -17.00 -6.82 -0.12
C SER A 299 -17.45 -7.98 0.79
N ILE A 300 -16.51 -8.59 1.50
CA ILE A 300 -16.84 -9.62 2.51
C ILE A 300 -17.63 -9.00 3.66
N ALA A 301 -17.17 -7.87 4.21
CA ALA A 301 -17.86 -7.17 5.29
C ALA A 301 -19.28 -6.77 4.89
N TRP A 302 -19.44 -6.19 3.70
CA TRP A 302 -20.75 -5.83 3.15
C TRP A 302 -21.66 -7.05 2.97
N ALA A 303 -21.15 -8.15 2.42
CA ALA A 303 -21.96 -9.36 2.23
C ALA A 303 -22.31 -10.03 3.55
N SER A 304 -21.43 -9.99 4.54
CA SER A 304 -21.67 -10.48 5.90
C SER A 304 -22.81 -9.71 6.56
N GLU A 305 -22.78 -8.38 6.46
CA GLU A 305 -23.88 -7.50 6.95
C GLU A 305 -25.19 -7.80 6.23
N LEU A 306 -25.16 -7.89 4.87
CA LEU A 306 -26.36 -8.18 4.07
C LEU A 306 -26.98 -9.54 4.40
N PHE A 307 -26.16 -10.54 4.71
CA PHE A 307 -26.64 -11.89 5.04
C PHE A 307 -26.89 -12.10 6.53
N GLU A 308 -26.58 -11.09 7.35
CA GLU A 308 -26.70 -11.11 8.82
C GLU A 308 -25.90 -12.26 9.45
N ILE A 309 -24.65 -12.43 9.00
CA ILE A 309 -23.70 -13.46 9.47
C ILE A 309 -22.30 -12.88 9.63
N GLU A 310 -21.46 -13.56 10.42
CA GLU A 310 -20.05 -13.19 10.56
C GLU A 310 -19.22 -13.53 9.29
N ALA A 311 -18.10 -12.82 9.10
CA ALA A 311 -17.24 -13.01 7.92
C ALA A 311 -16.75 -14.47 7.78
N ASN A 312 -16.44 -15.15 8.87
CA ASN A 312 -16.05 -16.55 8.86
C ASN A 312 -17.18 -17.46 8.40
N GLU A 313 -18.41 -17.18 8.81
CA GLU A 313 -19.61 -17.91 8.40
C GLU A 313 -19.92 -17.69 6.91
N LEU A 314 -19.63 -16.49 6.37
CA LEU A 314 -19.76 -16.23 4.93
C LEU A 314 -18.82 -17.13 4.12
N ILE A 315 -17.58 -17.33 4.58
CA ILE A 315 -16.62 -18.19 3.91
C ILE A 315 -17.06 -19.67 3.99
N ASP A 316 -17.54 -20.13 5.15
CA ASP A 316 -18.10 -21.48 5.31
C ASP A 316 -19.29 -21.69 4.37
N LEU A 317 -20.21 -20.72 4.33
CA LEU A 317 -21.35 -20.75 3.44
C LEU A 317 -20.96 -20.82 1.96
N ALA A 318 -19.89 -20.12 1.56
CA ALA A 318 -19.35 -20.19 0.20
C ALA A 318 -18.80 -21.60 -0.12
N MET A 319 -18.16 -22.26 0.85
CA MET A 319 -17.66 -23.63 0.69
C MET A 319 -18.76 -24.69 0.56
N ASP A 320 -19.97 -24.40 1.09
CA ASP A 320 -21.14 -25.29 1.01
C ASP A 320 -21.92 -25.13 -0.31
N ALA A 321 -21.46 -24.30 -1.24
CA ALA A 321 -22.12 -24.10 -2.51
C ALA A 321 -22.11 -25.37 -3.36
N SER A 322 -23.30 -25.82 -3.79
CA SER A 322 -23.47 -27.00 -4.65
C SER A 322 -23.11 -26.71 -6.12
N ASP A 323 -23.02 -27.77 -6.93
CA ASP A 323 -22.59 -27.73 -8.35
C ASP A 323 -23.64 -27.14 -9.31
N ILE A 324 -24.17 -25.98 -9.01
CA ILE A 324 -24.93 -25.18 -10.01
C ILE A 324 -24.03 -24.10 -10.58
N GLU A 325 -24.51 -23.45 -11.64
CA GLU A 325 -23.81 -22.31 -12.21
C GLU A 325 -23.80 -21.14 -11.21
N ILE A 326 -22.61 -20.74 -10.75
CA ILE A 326 -22.44 -19.67 -9.78
C ILE A 326 -22.64 -18.32 -10.47
N PRO A 327 -23.45 -17.40 -9.94
CA PRO A 327 -23.58 -16.05 -10.47
C PRO A 327 -22.24 -15.30 -10.51
N ILE A 328 -22.11 -14.35 -11.44
CA ILE A 328 -20.98 -13.42 -11.44
C ILE A 328 -21.28 -12.28 -10.46
N TYR A 329 -20.35 -11.96 -9.62
CA TYR A 329 -20.38 -10.77 -8.77
C TYR A 329 -19.29 -9.79 -9.18
N LEU A 330 -19.67 -8.52 -9.39
CA LEU A 330 -18.73 -7.41 -9.58
C LEU A 330 -18.54 -6.69 -8.24
N PRO A 331 -17.31 -6.64 -7.68
CA PRO A 331 -17.06 -6.11 -6.33
C PRO A 331 -17.01 -4.57 -6.25
N TYR A 332 -17.77 -3.86 -7.06
CA TYR A 332 -17.69 -2.40 -7.24
C TYR A 332 -18.62 -1.62 -6.31
N ILE A 333 -18.66 -1.99 -5.02
CA ILE A 333 -19.56 -1.40 -4.01
C ILE A 333 -19.37 0.12 -3.92
N ASN A 334 -18.11 0.58 -4.00
CA ASN A 334 -17.73 1.99 -3.95
C ASN A 334 -16.99 2.40 -5.25
N GLY A 335 -17.45 1.92 -6.40
CA GLY A 335 -16.71 2.02 -7.63
C GLY A 335 -15.52 1.08 -7.69
N GLU A 336 -14.64 1.27 -8.70
CA GLU A 336 -13.39 0.52 -8.81
C GLU A 336 -12.21 1.45 -9.12
N ARG A 337 -11.06 1.14 -8.48
CA ARG A 337 -9.78 1.78 -8.77
C ARG A 337 -9.11 1.05 -9.95
N ALA A 338 -8.03 0.36 -9.71
CA ALA A 338 -7.28 -0.33 -10.77
C ALA A 338 -8.06 -1.55 -11.30
N PRO A 339 -8.06 -1.75 -12.63
CA PRO A 339 -7.46 -0.89 -13.65
C PRO A 339 -8.42 0.18 -14.20
N LEU A 340 -9.66 0.24 -13.72
CA LEU A 340 -10.76 1.00 -14.32
C LEU A 340 -10.73 2.50 -13.99
N TRP A 341 -10.38 2.84 -12.76
CA TRP A 341 -10.45 4.21 -12.20
C TRP A 341 -11.83 4.86 -12.42
N ARG A 342 -12.88 4.09 -12.13
CA ARG A 342 -14.28 4.45 -12.33
C ARG A 342 -15.05 4.44 -11.00
N PRO A 343 -15.17 5.60 -10.33
CA PRO A 343 -15.95 5.70 -9.07
C PRO A 343 -17.45 5.55 -9.27
N ASP A 344 -17.94 5.62 -10.52
CA ASP A 344 -19.35 5.60 -10.91
C ASP A 344 -19.86 4.21 -11.31
N VAL A 345 -19.00 3.21 -11.51
CA VAL A 345 -19.44 1.83 -11.70
C VAL A 345 -19.97 1.27 -10.38
N GLN A 346 -20.93 0.37 -10.46
CA GLN A 346 -21.61 -0.18 -9.29
C GLN A 346 -21.49 -1.69 -9.25
N ALA A 347 -21.48 -2.23 -8.00
CA ALA A 347 -21.56 -3.67 -7.78
C ALA A 347 -22.85 -4.27 -8.32
N GLY A 348 -22.80 -5.56 -8.68
CA GLY A 348 -23.97 -6.26 -9.16
C GLY A 348 -23.75 -7.77 -9.21
N PHE A 349 -24.87 -8.50 -9.15
CA PHE A 349 -24.91 -9.93 -9.42
C PHE A 349 -25.55 -10.18 -10.79
N TYR A 350 -24.94 -11.04 -11.59
CA TYR A 350 -25.37 -11.39 -12.95
C TYR A 350 -25.55 -12.91 -13.04
N GLY A 351 -26.62 -13.35 -13.74
CA GLY A 351 -26.91 -14.77 -13.89
C GLY A 351 -27.58 -15.42 -12.69
N VAL A 352 -28.24 -14.65 -11.80
CA VAL A 352 -29.01 -15.18 -10.67
C VAL A 352 -30.27 -15.87 -11.18
N THR A 353 -30.52 -17.10 -10.72
CA THR A 353 -31.69 -17.90 -11.03
C THR A 353 -32.44 -18.30 -9.77
N THR A 354 -33.63 -18.89 -9.91
CA THR A 354 -34.42 -19.42 -8.77
C THR A 354 -33.74 -20.58 -8.03
N GLN A 355 -32.70 -21.17 -8.60
CA GLN A 355 -31.92 -22.23 -7.96
C GLN A 355 -30.81 -21.67 -7.04
N CYS A 356 -30.46 -20.39 -7.17
CA CYS A 356 -29.43 -19.77 -6.37
C CYS A 356 -29.88 -19.66 -4.90
N LYS A 357 -29.03 -20.17 -4.01
CA LYS A 357 -29.17 -20.09 -2.54
C LYS A 357 -28.15 -19.06 -1.99
N LYS A 358 -28.25 -18.75 -0.70
CA LYS A 358 -27.27 -17.89 -0.02
C LYS A 358 -25.83 -18.38 -0.22
N SER A 359 -25.58 -19.71 -0.22
CA SER A 359 -24.26 -20.30 -0.46
C SER A 359 -23.67 -19.96 -1.83
N HIS A 360 -24.50 -19.99 -2.88
CA HIS A 360 -24.06 -19.63 -4.23
C HIS A 360 -23.75 -18.12 -4.34
N MET A 361 -24.51 -17.29 -3.64
CA MET A 361 -24.27 -15.85 -3.58
C MET A 361 -22.99 -15.52 -2.79
N ALA A 362 -22.75 -16.25 -1.69
CA ALA A 362 -21.52 -16.11 -0.90
C ALA A 362 -20.30 -16.52 -1.75
N LEU A 363 -20.37 -17.64 -2.46
CA LEU A 363 -19.30 -18.09 -3.36
C LEU A 363 -19.08 -17.09 -4.49
N ALA A 364 -20.15 -16.53 -5.08
CA ALA A 364 -20.05 -15.49 -6.11
C ALA A 364 -19.28 -14.25 -5.61
N VAL A 365 -19.54 -13.80 -4.37
CA VAL A 365 -18.80 -12.67 -3.76
C VAL A 365 -17.31 -12.98 -3.67
N MET A 366 -16.95 -14.16 -3.17
CA MET A 366 -15.56 -14.58 -3.00
C MET A 366 -14.84 -14.73 -4.37
N GLU A 367 -15.51 -15.35 -5.34
CA GLU A 367 -14.97 -15.49 -6.71
C GLU A 367 -14.83 -14.13 -7.41
N GLY A 368 -15.82 -13.23 -7.27
CA GLY A 368 -15.79 -11.90 -7.87
C GLY A 368 -14.63 -11.04 -7.38
N ILE A 369 -14.33 -11.09 -6.07
CA ILE A 369 -13.13 -10.45 -5.50
C ILE A 369 -11.87 -11.01 -6.17
N SER A 370 -11.77 -12.34 -6.24
CA SER A 370 -10.58 -13.00 -6.82
C SER A 370 -10.44 -12.76 -8.33
N PHE A 371 -11.55 -12.60 -9.07
CA PHE A 371 -11.50 -12.23 -10.50
C PHE A 371 -11.03 -10.78 -10.70
N ALA A 372 -11.41 -9.85 -9.82
CA ALA A 372 -10.85 -8.50 -9.85
C ALA A 372 -9.33 -8.51 -9.55
N GLU A 373 -8.88 -9.31 -8.57
CA GLU A 373 -7.46 -9.55 -8.31
C GLU A 373 -6.76 -10.15 -9.55
N ARG A 374 -7.35 -11.14 -10.21
CA ARG A 374 -6.83 -11.76 -11.44
C ARG A 374 -6.67 -10.75 -12.57
N GLN A 375 -7.65 -9.89 -12.78
CA GLN A 375 -7.62 -8.89 -13.85
C GLN A 375 -6.40 -7.97 -13.70
N VAL A 376 -6.15 -7.46 -12.49
CA VAL A 376 -4.99 -6.60 -12.22
C VAL A 376 -3.68 -7.36 -12.37
N ALA A 377 -3.61 -8.60 -11.87
CA ALA A 377 -2.42 -9.45 -11.97
C ALA A 377 -2.05 -9.74 -13.43
N GLU A 378 -3.01 -10.17 -14.25
CA GLU A 378 -2.77 -10.49 -15.66
C GLU A 378 -2.42 -9.24 -16.49
N LEU A 379 -3.01 -8.08 -16.17
CA LEU A 379 -2.64 -6.82 -16.80
C LEU A 379 -1.21 -6.43 -16.44
N ALA A 380 -0.82 -6.51 -15.16
CA ALA A 380 0.54 -6.20 -14.73
C ALA A 380 1.57 -7.12 -15.39
N GLU A 381 1.29 -8.43 -15.49
CA GLU A 381 2.14 -9.38 -16.19
C GLU A 381 2.26 -9.09 -17.70
N THR A 382 1.16 -8.71 -18.33
CA THR A 382 1.13 -8.35 -19.76
C THR A 382 2.01 -7.13 -20.02
N LEU A 383 1.87 -6.07 -19.20
CA LEU A 383 2.68 -4.86 -19.31
C LEU A 383 4.16 -5.14 -19.06
N ASN A 384 4.48 -5.95 -18.07
CA ASN A 384 5.84 -6.36 -17.73
C ASN A 384 6.43 -7.43 -18.70
N LYS A 385 5.63 -7.93 -19.65
CA LYS A 385 6.00 -9.02 -20.59
C LYS A 385 6.51 -10.28 -19.87
N VAL A 386 5.92 -10.59 -18.72
CA VAL A 386 6.25 -11.76 -17.90
C VAL A 386 4.97 -12.49 -17.52
N ARG A 387 5.05 -13.80 -17.28
CA ARG A 387 3.99 -14.57 -16.64
C ARG A 387 4.63 -15.49 -15.62
N GLN A 388 4.18 -15.37 -14.37
CA GLN A 388 4.72 -16.17 -13.28
C GLN A 388 3.90 -17.46 -13.10
N PRO A 389 4.53 -18.61 -12.78
CA PRO A 389 3.82 -19.85 -12.53
C PRO A 389 3.05 -19.84 -11.21
N SER A 390 3.43 -18.98 -10.28
CA SER A 390 2.82 -18.83 -8.96
C SER A 390 2.41 -17.38 -8.68
N ILE A 391 1.55 -17.22 -7.67
CA ILE A 391 1.15 -15.95 -7.10
C ILE A 391 1.53 -15.93 -5.63
N LEU A 392 2.29 -14.90 -5.23
CA LEU A 392 2.58 -14.62 -3.83
C LEU A 392 1.33 -14.02 -3.17
N LEU A 393 0.85 -14.64 -2.09
CA LEU A 393 -0.36 -14.20 -1.39
C LEU A 393 -0.01 -13.80 0.05
N GLY A 394 -0.29 -12.56 0.39
CA GLY A 394 -0.07 -12.01 1.74
C GLY A 394 -1.23 -11.16 2.23
N GLY A 395 -1.08 -10.62 3.44
CA GLY A 395 -2.08 -9.75 4.07
C GLY A 395 -3.14 -10.53 4.87
N HIS A 396 -3.98 -9.78 5.58
CA HIS A 396 -4.83 -10.32 6.63
C HIS A 396 -5.86 -11.33 6.12
N ALA A 397 -6.51 -11.05 4.99
CA ALA A 397 -7.50 -11.93 4.40
C ALA A 397 -6.88 -13.07 3.56
N GLY A 398 -5.58 -13.06 3.34
CA GLY A 398 -4.86 -14.13 2.64
C GLY A 398 -4.72 -15.41 3.46
N ASN A 399 -4.91 -15.35 4.78
CA ASN A 399 -4.54 -16.42 5.71
C ASN A 399 -5.65 -17.44 5.99
N ASP A 400 -6.62 -17.60 5.09
CA ASP A 400 -7.71 -18.58 5.20
C ASP A 400 -7.61 -19.65 4.12
N ASN A 401 -7.42 -20.90 4.55
CA ASN A 401 -7.30 -22.06 3.67
C ASN A 401 -8.56 -22.32 2.82
N ARG A 402 -9.76 -21.93 3.30
CA ARG A 402 -11.02 -22.07 2.56
C ARG A 402 -11.03 -21.08 1.41
N TRP A 403 -10.63 -19.83 1.67
CA TRP A 403 -10.53 -18.82 0.62
C TRP A 403 -9.41 -19.15 -0.38
N GLU A 404 -8.31 -19.73 0.06
CA GLU A 404 -7.25 -20.20 -0.83
C GLU A 404 -7.79 -21.22 -1.86
N LYS A 405 -8.69 -22.14 -1.44
CA LYS A 405 -9.35 -23.07 -2.37
C LYS A 405 -10.22 -22.36 -3.41
N ILE A 406 -10.95 -21.31 -3.00
CA ILE A 406 -11.75 -20.49 -3.92
C ILE A 406 -10.82 -19.75 -4.89
N ARG A 407 -9.69 -19.20 -4.42
CA ARG A 407 -8.68 -18.58 -5.28
C ARG A 407 -8.08 -19.55 -6.30
N HIS A 408 -7.88 -20.81 -5.97
CA HIS A 408 -7.46 -21.82 -6.95
C HIS A 408 -8.47 -21.95 -8.10
N ARG A 409 -9.78 -21.92 -7.81
CA ARG A 409 -10.82 -21.98 -8.84
C ARG A 409 -10.82 -20.76 -9.77
N THR A 410 -10.38 -19.60 -9.31
CA THR A 410 -10.44 -18.32 -10.06
C THR A 410 -9.11 -17.96 -10.69
N LEU A 411 -8.00 -18.09 -9.97
CA LEU A 411 -6.66 -17.75 -10.45
C LEU A 411 -6.02 -18.87 -11.25
N SER A 412 -6.36 -20.12 -10.94
CA SER A 412 -5.83 -21.34 -11.60
C SER A 412 -4.30 -21.40 -11.65
N ARG A 413 -3.65 -21.01 -10.55
CA ARG A 413 -2.19 -20.98 -10.38
C ARG A 413 -1.77 -21.52 -9.04
N THR A 414 -0.51 -21.93 -8.95
CA THR A 414 0.15 -22.17 -7.67
C THR A 414 0.05 -20.92 -6.80
N ILE A 415 -0.30 -21.08 -5.54
CA ILE A 415 -0.32 -20.02 -4.54
C ILE A 415 0.83 -20.26 -3.56
N GLU A 416 1.65 -19.25 -3.36
CA GLU A 416 2.69 -19.17 -2.33
C GLU A 416 2.19 -18.21 -1.25
N ARG A 417 1.59 -18.76 -0.19
CA ARG A 417 0.92 -17.99 0.87
C ARG A 417 1.85 -17.72 2.05
N PHE A 418 1.91 -16.46 2.45
CA PHE A 418 2.65 -16.00 3.63
C PHE A 418 1.70 -15.94 4.84
N GLU A 419 2.01 -16.69 5.90
CA GLU A 419 1.17 -16.73 7.11
C GLU A 419 1.33 -15.51 8.01
N ASP A 420 2.44 -14.77 7.89
CA ASP A 420 2.60 -13.53 8.64
C ASP A 420 1.73 -12.42 8.04
N VAL A 421 0.75 -12.01 8.80
CA VAL A 421 -0.18 -10.94 8.41
C VAL A 421 0.46 -9.54 8.49
N ASP A 422 1.55 -9.39 9.24
CA ASP A 422 2.26 -8.12 9.41
C ASP A 422 3.53 -8.07 8.55
N THR A 423 3.32 -8.12 7.24
CA THR A 423 4.41 -8.07 6.26
C THR A 423 5.13 -6.71 6.28
N THR A 424 4.45 -5.63 6.65
CA THR A 424 4.99 -4.27 6.62
C THR A 424 6.13 -4.07 7.63
N THR A 425 5.94 -4.48 8.89
CA THR A 425 6.99 -4.38 9.91
C THR A 425 8.17 -5.30 9.61
N ARG A 426 7.93 -6.48 9.01
CA ARG A 426 9.02 -7.34 8.58
C ARG A 426 9.81 -6.72 7.42
N GLY A 427 9.12 -6.16 6.44
CA GLY A 427 9.77 -5.43 5.35
C GLY A 427 10.61 -4.27 5.86
N SER A 428 10.12 -3.50 6.83
CA SER A 428 10.93 -2.44 7.44
C SER A 428 12.14 -3.00 8.21
N ALA A 429 12.02 -4.15 8.89
CA ALA A 429 13.18 -4.83 9.50
C ALA A 429 14.21 -5.29 8.44
N MET A 430 13.76 -5.73 7.25
CA MET A 430 14.68 -6.03 6.14
C MET A 430 15.48 -4.79 5.70
N LEU A 431 14.86 -3.60 5.69
CA LEU A 431 15.57 -2.35 5.40
C LEU A 431 16.64 -2.07 6.47
N ALA A 432 16.32 -2.26 7.76
CA ALA A 432 17.29 -2.11 8.84
C ALA A 432 18.47 -3.10 8.73
N HIS A 433 18.19 -4.35 8.39
CA HIS A 433 19.21 -5.36 8.14
C HIS A 433 20.09 -4.98 6.95
N ALA A 434 19.47 -4.44 5.87
CA ALA A 434 20.19 -4.01 4.68
C ALA A 434 21.15 -2.82 4.95
N VAL A 435 20.80 -1.94 5.89
CA VAL A 435 21.71 -0.87 6.33
C VAL A 435 23.00 -1.44 6.92
N ILE A 436 22.91 -2.49 7.75
CA ILE A 436 24.07 -3.15 8.37
C ILE A 436 24.87 -3.96 7.37
N THR A 437 24.19 -4.80 6.58
CA THR A 437 24.83 -5.70 5.61
C THR A 437 25.26 -5.01 4.32
N LYS A 438 24.73 -3.79 4.06
CA LYS A 438 24.88 -3.05 2.81
C LYS A 438 24.39 -3.82 1.58
N ASN A 439 23.48 -4.77 1.78
CA ASN A 439 22.95 -5.65 0.74
C ASN A 439 21.49 -6.05 1.03
N PHE A 440 20.56 -5.57 0.21
CA PHE A 440 19.14 -5.88 0.37
C PHE A 440 18.81 -7.36 0.08
N ALA A 441 19.51 -8.00 -0.87
CA ALA A 441 19.27 -9.41 -1.20
C ALA A 441 19.58 -10.33 0.00
N LEU A 442 20.71 -10.08 0.70
CA LEU A 442 21.07 -10.80 1.93
C LEU A 442 20.01 -10.60 3.02
N SER A 443 19.39 -9.43 3.07
CA SER A 443 18.36 -9.12 4.06
C SER A 443 17.08 -9.91 3.80
N TYR A 444 16.71 -10.09 2.53
CA TYR A 444 15.62 -10.96 2.18
C TYR A 444 15.91 -12.43 2.53
N GLU A 445 17.07 -12.95 2.17
CA GLU A 445 17.48 -14.32 2.48
C GLU A 445 17.45 -14.61 4.00
N ALA A 446 17.96 -13.68 4.81
CA ALA A 446 18.03 -13.84 6.27
C ALA A 446 16.66 -13.70 6.96
N LEU A 447 15.81 -12.77 6.51
CA LEU A 447 14.59 -12.37 7.22
C LEU A 447 13.29 -12.79 6.53
N SER A 448 13.35 -13.49 5.37
CA SER A 448 12.16 -13.94 4.66
C SER A 448 11.44 -15.07 5.36
N PHE A 449 10.15 -15.22 5.04
CA PHE A 449 9.38 -16.41 5.39
C PHE A 449 9.47 -17.45 4.30
N GLN A 450 9.27 -18.72 4.70
CA GLN A 450 8.95 -19.77 3.75
C GLN A 450 7.42 -19.76 3.54
N PRO A 451 6.94 -19.53 2.31
CA PRO A 451 5.52 -19.56 2.04
C PRO A 451 4.99 -20.99 2.08
N LEU A 452 3.73 -21.14 2.44
CA LEU A 452 3.00 -22.39 2.21
C LEU A 452 2.60 -22.46 0.73
N VAL A 453 2.98 -23.54 0.08
CA VAL A 453 2.76 -23.73 -1.37
C VAL A 453 1.59 -24.67 -1.59
N SER A 454 0.59 -24.23 -2.35
CA SER A 454 -0.57 -25.02 -2.73
C SER A 454 -0.80 -24.98 -4.24
N GLN A 455 -1.42 -26.04 -4.77
CA GLN A 455 -1.63 -26.24 -6.21
C GLN A 455 -3.12 -26.24 -6.55
N PRO A 456 -3.54 -25.68 -7.70
CA PRO A 456 -4.89 -25.82 -8.21
C PRO A 456 -5.19 -27.25 -8.66
N ASN A 457 -6.48 -27.62 -8.66
CA ASN A 457 -6.91 -28.87 -9.26
C ASN A 457 -6.90 -28.77 -10.80
N SER A 458 -6.79 -29.90 -11.49
CA SER A 458 -6.76 -29.95 -12.96
C SER A 458 -8.03 -29.37 -13.63
N ASN A 459 -9.16 -29.43 -12.95
CA ASN A 459 -10.45 -28.92 -13.46
C ASN A 459 -10.60 -27.40 -13.27
N ASP A 460 -9.80 -26.77 -12.40
CA ASP A 460 -9.93 -25.35 -12.07
C ASP A 460 -9.62 -24.45 -13.28
N LEU A 461 -8.73 -24.85 -14.17
CA LEU A 461 -8.32 -24.05 -15.32
C LEU A 461 -9.47 -23.78 -16.30
N MET A 462 -10.27 -24.79 -16.64
CA MET A 462 -11.41 -24.62 -17.56
C MET A 462 -12.50 -23.75 -16.93
N TYR A 463 -12.84 -24.02 -15.69
CA TYR A 463 -13.79 -23.22 -14.90
C TYR A 463 -13.35 -21.76 -14.81
N SER A 464 -12.12 -21.56 -14.37
CA SER A 464 -11.50 -20.26 -14.16
C SER A 464 -11.57 -19.37 -15.42
N ASN A 465 -11.17 -19.90 -16.58
CA ASN A 465 -11.17 -19.13 -17.82
C ASN A 465 -12.57 -18.79 -18.31
N LYS A 466 -13.52 -19.75 -18.25
CA LYS A 466 -14.92 -19.51 -18.60
C LYS A 466 -15.50 -18.39 -17.75
N LYS A 467 -15.39 -18.52 -16.42
CA LYS A 467 -15.95 -17.57 -15.47
C LYS A 467 -15.28 -16.19 -15.50
N PHE A 468 -13.99 -16.14 -15.76
CA PHE A 468 -13.30 -14.87 -15.92
C PHE A 468 -13.78 -14.10 -17.17
N ASN A 469 -14.03 -14.77 -18.29
CA ASN A 469 -14.60 -14.13 -19.47
C ASN A 469 -16.03 -13.61 -19.21
N GLU A 470 -16.85 -14.37 -18.45
CA GLU A 470 -18.17 -13.91 -18.02
C GLU A 470 -18.07 -12.69 -17.08
N PHE A 471 -17.08 -12.66 -16.15
CA PHE A 471 -16.80 -11.51 -15.31
C PHE A 471 -16.44 -10.27 -16.12
N LEU A 472 -15.58 -10.39 -17.12
CA LEU A 472 -15.20 -9.27 -17.99
C LEU A 472 -16.40 -8.76 -18.81
N ALA A 473 -17.26 -9.64 -19.32
CA ALA A 473 -18.48 -9.26 -20.03
C ALA A 473 -19.48 -8.52 -19.11
N ALA A 474 -19.64 -8.99 -17.88
CA ALA A 474 -20.46 -8.29 -16.87
C ALA A 474 -19.89 -6.92 -16.50
N GLN A 475 -18.57 -6.79 -16.43
CA GLN A 475 -17.88 -5.52 -16.20
C GLN A 475 -18.15 -4.51 -17.33
N GLU A 476 -18.04 -4.93 -18.59
CA GLU A 476 -18.35 -4.08 -19.76
C GLU A 476 -19.80 -3.56 -19.69
N TYR A 477 -20.73 -4.44 -19.34
CA TYR A 477 -22.13 -4.04 -19.16
C TYR A 477 -22.30 -3.00 -18.04
N ALA A 478 -21.64 -3.18 -16.90
CA ALA A 478 -21.69 -2.22 -15.78
C ALA A 478 -21.10 -0.85 -16.17
N ILE A 479 -20.03 -0.84 -16.96
CA ILE A 479 -19.41 0.39 -17.49
C ILE A 479 -20.37 1.10 -18.45
N ASP A 480 -21.01 0.37 -19.35
CA ASP A 480 -22.00 0.94 -20.29
C ASP A 480 -23.20 1.55 -19.55
N LEU A 481 -23.67 0.87 -18.50
CA LEU A 481 -24.76 1.38 -17.67
C LEU A 481 -24.36 2.70 -16.96
N ALA A 482 -23.16 2.76 -16.41
CA ALA A 482 -22.63 3.98 -15.80
C ALA A 482 -22.50 5.13 -16.82
N ASN A 483 -22.01 4.84 -18.03
CA ASN A 483 -21.90 5.83 -19.12
C ASN A 483 -23.28 6.42 -19.53
N ARG A 484 -24.31 5.58 -19.60
CA ARG A 484 -25.70 6.04 -19.91
C ARG A 484 -26.25 6.95 -18.81
N LYS A 485 -26.01 6.62 -17.54
CA LYS A 485 -26.43 7.46 -16.38
C LYS A 485 -25.76 8.84 -16.43
N ARG A 486 -24.46 8.94 -16.75
CA ARG A 486 -23.77 10.22 -16.89
C ARG A 486 -24.40 11.10 -17.98
N LYS A 487 -24.64 10.56 -19.17
CA LYS A 487 -25.25 11.31 -20.27
C LYS A 487 -26.63 11.88 -19.92
N SER A 488 -27.45 11.10 -19.20
CA SER A 488 -28.77 11.56 -18.75
C SER A 488 -28.72 12.64 -17.66
N THR A 489 -27.61 12.77 -16.94
CA THR A 489 -27.41 13.81 -15.91
C THR A 489 -26.88 15.11 -16.53
N ASP A 490 -26.09 15.01 -17.59
CA ASP A 490 -25.56 16.17 -18.33
C ASP A 490 -26.60 16.84 -19.26
N GLU A 491 -27.70 16.15 -19.58
CA GLU A 491 -28.80 16.63 -20.41
C GLU A 491 -29.96 17.29 -19.61
N ASN A 492 -29.92 17.23 -18.25
CA ASN A 492 -30.88 17.86 -17.34
C ASN A 492 -30.22 19.01 -16.58
#